data_824e5ec6cf2560bb18187cfbd72d913c
#
_entry.id   824e5ec6cf2560bb18187cfbd72d913c
#
_cell.length_a   1.000
_cell.length_b   1.000
_cell.length_c   1.000
_cell.angle_alpha   90.00
_cell.angle_beta   90.00
_cell.angle_gamma   90.00
#
_symmetry.space_group_name_H-M   'P 1'
#
loop_
_entity.id
_entity.type
_entity.pdbx_description
1 polymer ?
#
loop_
_entity_poly.entity_id
_entity_poly.type
_entity_poly.pdbx_seq_one_letter_code
_entity_poly.pdbx_strand_id
1 'polypeptide(L)'
;MPGKEKHRAWAAALICVLAVAGCGGGDPQDANEPEGDFPVEVVKATFPSDQKLAKSSKLVITVRNAGDRTVPNAAVTVAGFDYRKGDDPELADASRPVFAIDGVQVEIGGFPEAKDAAPRGCDTAYVNTWACGPLRPGREKTFEWSVTAVKAGPYKIGWRVAAGLDGNARAVLAGGDRAPRGSFSGTISDEPPDVRVADDGKTIVEGTP
;
A
#
# COMPACT_ATOMS: atom_id res chain seq x y z
N MET A 1 89.61 -15.13 -3.14
CA MET A 1 88.76 -14.42 -4.05
C MET A 1 87.32 -14.76 -3.68
N PRO A 2 86.53 -13.81 -3.21
CA PRO A 2 85.24 -14.11 -2.61
C PRO A 2 84.09 -14.02 -3.60
N GLY A 3 83.22 -15.03 -3.55
CA GLY A 3 81.96 -15.08 -4.31
C GLY A 3 80.87 -14.26 -3.64
N LYS A 4 80.17 -13.48 -4.47
CA LYS A 4 79.01 -12.66 -4.06
C LYS A 4 77.78 -13.52 -4.01
N GLU A 5 77.21 -13.76 -2.84
CA GLU A 5 75.86 -14.31 -2.67
C GLU A 5 74.79 -13.24 -2.91
N LYS A 6 73.91 -13.50 -3.84
CA LYS A 6 72.78 -12.65 -4.13
C LYS A 6 71.55 -13.14 -3.33
N HIS A 7 71.21 -12.42 -2.28
CA HIS A 7 69.96 -12.60 -1.58
C HIS A 7 68.76 -12.16 -2.44
N ARG A 8 68.00 -13.13 -2.89
CA ARG A 8 66.69 -12.90 -3.56
C ARG A 8 65.64 -12.71 -2.47
N ALA A 9 65.24 -11.47 -2.24
CA ALA A 9 64.09 -11.15 -1.42
C ALA A 9 62.80 -11.54 -2.19
N TRP A 10 62.07 -12.48 -1.63
CA TRP A 10 60.74 -12.80 -2.12
C TRP A 10 59.75 -11.90 -1.37
N ALA A 11 59.20 -10.91 -2.11
CA ALA A 11 58.09 -10.11 -1.66
C ALA A 11 56.79 -10.95 -1.83
N ALA A 12 56.27 -11.48 -0.76
CA ALA A 12 54.95 -12.08 -0.74
C ALA A 12 53.89 -10.96 -0.78
N ALA A 13 53.31 -10.74 -1.95
CA ALA A 13 52.14 -9.86 -2.10
C ALA A 13 50.90 -10.57 -1.54
N LEU A 14 50.45 -10.13 -0.37
CA LEU A 14 49.22 -10.58 0.26
C LEU A 14 48.05 -9.86 -0.43
N ILE A 15 47.40 -10.52 -1.39
CA ILE A 15 46.18 -10.04 -2.02
C ILE A 15 45.04 -10.28 -1.01
N CYS A 16 44.62 -9.24 -0.31
CA CYS A 16 43.36 -9.21 0.42
C CYS A 16 42.20 -9.16 -0.57
N VAL A 17 41.59 -10.29 -0.86
CA VAL A 17 40.30 -10.36 -1.52
C VAL A 17 39.25 -9.92 -0.52
N LEU A 18 38.85 -8.66 -0.58
CA LEU A 18 37.64 -8.16 0.08
C LEU A 18 36.44 -8.83 -0.59
N ALA A 19 35.95 -9.92 -0.02
CA ALA A 19 34.62 -10.43 -0.32
C ALA A 19 33.60 -9.38 0.14
N VAL A 20 33.13 -8.57 -0.79
CA VAL A 20 31.95 -7.74 -0.59
C VAL A 20 30.78 -8.71 -0.52
N ALA A 21 30.43 -9.11 0.70
CA ALA A 21 29.16 -9.76 0.96
C ALA A 21 28.08 -8.73 0.62
N GLY A 22 27.60 -8.80 -0.63
CA GLY A 22 26.45 -8.03 -1.08
C GLY A 22 25.26 -8.38 -0.19
N CYS A 23 24.74 -7.40 0.52
CA CYS A 23 23.51 -7.51 1.25
C CYS A 23 22.41 -8.07 0.33
N GLY A 24 21.92 -9.25 0.69
CA GLY A 24 20.58 -9.73 0.54
C GLY A 24 19.80 -9.34 -0.73
N GLY A 25 20.25 -9.74 -1.90
CA GLY A 25 19.38 -9.87 -3.05
C GLY A 25 18.66 -11.22 -2.97
N GLY A 26 17.67 -11.35 -2.10
CA GLY A 26 16.65 -12.39 -2.28
C GLY A 26 15.89 -12.06 -3.56
N ASP A 27 15.47 -13.09 -4.32
CA ASP A 27 14.62 -12.88 -5.47
C ASP A 27 13.40 -12.05 -5.04
N PRO A 28 12.91 -11.11 -5.89
CA PRO A 28 11.68 -10.38 -5.61
C PRO A 28 10.57 -11.36 -5.26
N GLN A 29 9.70 -10.98 -4.33
CA GLN A 29 8.62 -11.85 -3.82
C GLN A 29 7.80 -12.50 -4.94
N ASP A 30 7.76 -11.89 -6.10
CA ASP A 30 7.02 -12.32 -7.28
C ASP A 30 7.92 -12.68 -8.49
N ALA A 31 9.21 -12.98 -8.28
CA ALA A 31 10.15 -13.35 -9.36
C ALA A 31 9.67 -14.55 -10.21
N ASN A 32 8.82 -15.40 -9.63
CA ASN A 32 8.20 -16.54 -10.30
C ASN A 32 6.70 -16.33 -10.58
N GLU A 33 6.26 -15.08 -10.71
CA GLU A 33 4.87 -14.75 -11.00
C GLU A 33 4.46 -15.36 -12.35
N PRO A 34 3.40 -16.20 -12.40
CA PRO A 34 2.96 -16.83 -13.63
C PRO A 34 2.43 -15.78 -14.60
N GLU A 35 2.89 -15.85 -15.84
CA GLU A 35 2.46 -14.97 -16.92
C GLU A 35 1.03 -15.23 -17.36
N GLY A 36 0.33 -14.18 -17.76
CA GLY A 36 -0.96 -14.24 -18.44
C GLY A 36 -2.08 -13.44 -17.81
N ASP A 37 -3.26 -13.61 -18.37
CA ASP A 37 -4.48 -12.92 -17.97
C ASP A 37 -5.26 -13.73 -16.93
N PHE A 38 -5.71 -13.04 -15.89
CA PHE A 38 -6.50 -13.59 -14.79
C PHE A 38 -7.83 -12.83 -14.73
N PRO A 39 -8.93 -13.47 -15.18
CA PRO A 39 -10.25 -12.86 -15.14
C PRO A 39 -10.69 -12.60 -13.70
N VAL A 40 -11.06 -11.37 -13.41
CA VAL A 40 -11.60 -10.97 -12.11
C VAL A 40 -12.88 -10.16 -12.29
N GLU A 41 -13.73 -10.18 -11.27
CA GLU A 41 -14.93 -9.36 -11.18
C GLU A 41 -14.81 -8.44 -9.97
N VAL A 42 -15.16 -7.17 -10.16
CA VAL A 42 -15.30 -6.23 -9.05
C VAL A 42 -16.73 -6.34 -8.53
N VAL A 43 -16.93 -7.12 -7.47
CA VAL A 43 -18.25 -7.39 -6.87
C VAL A 43 -18.79 -6.16 -6.15
N LYS A 44 -17.91 -5.39 -5.53
CA LYS A 44 -18.25 -4.19 -4.78
C LYS A 44 -17.11 -3.17 -4.86
N ALA A 45 -17.48 -1.91 -5.09
CA ALA A 45 -16.58 -0.78 -4.93
C ALA A 45 -17.40 0.38 -4.37
N THR A 46 -17.15 0.77 -3.10
CA THR A 46 -17.92 1.81 -2.41
C THR A 46 -17.02 2.73 -1.60
N PHE A 47 -17.33 4.02 -1.68
CA PHE A 47 -16.78 5.07 -0.84
C PHE A 47 -17.80 6.22 -0.78
N PRO A 48 -18.07 6.83 0.39
CA PRO A 48 -19.05 7.91 0.50
C PRO A 48 -18.68 9.12 -0.36
N SER A 49 -19.65 9.69 -1.09
CA SER A 49 -19.46 10.90 -1.90
C SER A 49 -19.46 12.18 -1.05
N ASP A 50 -20.25 12.18 0.01
CA ASP A 50 -20.42 13.33 0.89
C ASP A 50 -19.77 13.01 2.24
N GLN A 51 -18.76 13.78 2.57
CA GLN A 51 -17.96 13.56 3.78
C GLN A 51 -17.76 14.88 4.54
N LYS A 52 -17.36 14.75 5.79
CA LYS A 52 -17.01 15.90 6.63
C LYS A 52 -15.54 15.83 7.02
N LEU A 53 -14.93 17.01 7.21
CA LEU A 53 -13.57 17.11 7.73
C LEU A 53 -13.46 16.40 9.08
N ALA A 54 -12.34 15.71 9.33
CA ALA A 54 -12.07 14.92 10.53
C ALA A 54 -13.02 13.74 10.79
N LYS A 55 -13.86 13.37 9.81
CA LYS A 55 -14.72 12.18 9.88
C LYS A 55 -14.07 10.99 9.22
N SER A 56 -14.06 9.83 9.91
CA SER A 56 -13.62 8.57 9.34
C SER A 56 -14.69 7.95 8.46
N SER A 57 -14.25 7.36 7.36
CA SER A 57 -15.09 6.68 6.36
C SER A 57 -14.44 5.38 5.93
N LYS A 58 -15.25 4.46 5.40
CA LYS A 58 -14.74 3.18 4.88
C LYS A 58 -14.72 3.18 3.37
N LEU A 59 -13.54 2.94 2.79
CA LEU A 59 -13.38 2.59 1.39
C LEU A 59 -13.33 1.07 1.28
N VAL A 60 -14.21 0.49 0.46
CA VAL A 60 -14.34 -0.95 0.31
C VAL A 60 -14.28 -1.33 -1.16
N ILE A 61 -13.41 -2.29 -1.48
CA ILE A 61 -13.32 -2.92 -2.80
C ILE A 61 -13.35 -4.43 -2.59
N THR A 62 -14.31 -5.12 -3.20
CA THR A 62 -14.40 -6.59 -3.18
C THR A 62 -14.17 -7.12 -4.58
N VAL A 63 -13.23 -8.04 -4.70
CA VAL A 63 -12.82 -8.67 -5.95
C VAL A 63 -13.08 -10.16 -5.87
N ARG A 64 -13.66 -10.74 -6.92
CA ARG A 64 -13.84 -12.18 -7.10
C ARG A 64 -12.94 -12.68 -8.23
N ASN A 65 -12.30 -13.82 -8.04
CA ASN A 65 -11.65 -14.53 -9.13
C ASN A 65 -12.74 -15.20 -10.00
N ALA A 66 -12.93 -14.68 -11.19
CA ALA A 66 -13.92 -15.18 -12.16
C ALA A 66 -13.32 -16.19 -13.18
N GLY A 67 -12.02 -16.48 -13.06
CA GLY A 67 -11.30 -17.45 -13.89
C GLY A 67 -11.25 -18.84 -13.27
N ASP A 68 -10.59 -19.74 -13.97
CA ASP A 68 -10.36 -21.14 -13.58
C ASP A 68 -8.98 -21.39 -12.94
N ARG A 69 -8.08 -20.42 -13.02
CA ARG A 69 -6.75 -20.44 -12.40
C ARG A 69 -6.72 -19.58 -11.15
N THR A 70 -5.92 -19.96 -10.17
CA THR A 70 -5.67 -19.12 -8.98
C THR A 70 -4.95 -17.84 -9.40
N VAL A 71 -5.51 -16.68 -9.07
CA VAL A 71 -4.81 -15.39 -9.13
C VAL A 71 -3.60 -15.47 -8.21
N PRO A 72 -2.37 -15.26 -8.69
CA PRO A 72 -1.17 -15.47 -7.87
C PRO A 72 -1.11 -14.53 -6.67
N ASN A 73 -1.43 -13.26 -6.86
CA ASN A 73 -1.45 -12.28 -5.78
C ASN A 73 -2.50 -11.19 -6.06
N ALA A 74 -3.65 -11.32 -5.42
CA ALA A 74 -4.69 -10.30 -5.55
C ALA A 74 -4.25 -9.00 -4.86
N ALA A 75 -4.05 -7.95 -5.64
CA ALA A 75 -3.59 -6.67 -5.13
C ALA A 75 -4.49 -5.52 -5.59
N VAL A 76 -4.56 -4.46 -4.78
CA VAL A 76 -5.26 -3.22 -5.11
C VAL A 76 -4.34 -2.04 -4.87
N THR A 77 -4.24 -1.17 -5.88
CA THR A 77 -3.62 0.15 -5.76
C THR A 77 -4.73 1.18 -5.62
N VAL A 78 -4.62 2.08 -4.63
CA VAL A 78 -5.54 3.22 -4.44
C VAL A 78 -4.74 4.51 -4.53
N ALA A 79 -4.92 5.27 -5.61
CA ALA A 79 -4.26 6.56 -5.79
C ALA A 79 -5.00 7.65 -5.01
N GLY A 80 -4.25 8.50 -4.30
CA GLY A 80 -4.83 9.58 -3.51
C GLY A 80 -4.71 9.38 -1.98
N PHE A 81 -4.10 8.27 -1.56
CA PHE A 81 -3.66 8.05 -0.18
C PHE A 81 -2.16 8.35 -0.02
N ASP A 82 -1.58 9.07 -0.97
CA ASP A 82 -0.15 9.36 -1.02
C ASP A 82 0.28 10.17 0.19
N TYR A 83 0.81 9.49 1.19
CA TYR A 83 1.70 10.13 2.13
C TYR A 83 3.10 10.11 1.50
N ARG A 84 3.45 11.17 0.81
CA ARG A 84 4.85 11.38 0.46
C ARG A 84 5.55 11.77 1.75
N LYS A 85 6.45 10.94 2.21
CA LYS A 85 7.45 11.28 3.21
C LYS A 85 8.37 12.33 2.56
N GLY A 86 7.91 13.58 2.52
CA GLY A 86 8.72 14.72 2.20
C GLY A 86 9.41 15.19 3.45
N ASP A 87 10.60 15.70 3.31
CA ASP A 87 11.34 16.35 4.36
C ASP A 87 10.49 17.49 4.93
N ASP A 88 10.05 17.36 6.17
CA ASP A 88 9.19 18.30 6.93
C ASP A 88 7.95 18.80 6.17
N PRO A 89 6.83 18.09 6.22
CA PRO A 89 5.58 18.62 5.70
C PRO A 89 5.11 19.78 6.59
N GLU A 90 5.23 20.99 6.10
CA GLU A 90 4.53 22.12 6.71
C GLU A 90 3.04 21.79 6.78
N LEU A 91 2.38 22.16 7.89
CA LEU A 91 0.96 21.89 8.13
C LEU A 91 0.03 22.40 7.00
N ALA A 92 0.53 23.30 6.15
CA ALA A 92 -0.18 23.95 5.06
C ALA A 92 0.21 23.42 3.66
N ASP A 93 0.97 22.31 3.54
CA ASP A 93 1.39 21.79 2.24
C ASP A 93 0.19 21.40 1.38
N ALA A 94 0.10 22.01 0.19
CA ALA A 94 -0.95 21.72 -0.78
C ALA A 94 -0.88 20.29 -1.35
N SER A 95 0.28 19.64 -1.25
CA SER A 95 0.51 18.26 -1.70
C SER A 95 0.03 17.20 -0.70
N ARG A 96 -0.45 17.59 0.50
CA ARG A 96 -0.98 16.66 1.50
C ARG A 96 -2.13 15.84 0.92
N PRO A 97 -2.19 14.54 1.22
CA PRO A 97 -3.31 13.72 0.82
C PRO A 97 -4.62 14.27 1.39
N VAL A 98 -5.72 14.02 0.69
CA VAL A 98 -7.05 14.42 1.14
C VAL A 98 -7.54 13.55 2.29
N PHE A 99 -7.05 12.31 2.33
CA PHE A 99 -7.40 11.31 3.33
C PHE A 99 -6.14 10.76 4.00
N ALA A 100 -6.19 10.60 5.32
CA ALA A 100 -5.23 9.81 6.07
C ALA A 100 -5.82 8.42 6.30
N ILE A 101 -5.01 7.37 6.11
CA ILE A 101 -5.41 6.00 6.47
C ILE A 101 -5.36 5.88 7.99
N ASP A 102 -6.47 5.46 8.60
CA ASP A 102 -6.54 5.25 10.05
C ASP A 102 -5.63 4.09 10.44
N GLY A 103 -4.94 4.22 11.56
CA GLY A 103 -3.99 3.20 12.03
C GLY A 103 -2.55 3.38 11.54
N VAL A 104 -2.28 4.28 10.59
CA VAL A 104 -0.90 4.69 10.25
C VAL A 104 -0.39 5.65 11.31
N GLN A 105 0.35 5.14 12.28
CA GLN A 105 1.14 5.99 13.15
C GLN A 105 2.45 6.32 12.44
N VAL A 106 2.69 7.59 12.20
CA VAL A 106 4.00 8.06 11.78
C VAL A 106 4.93 7.87 12.98
N GLU A 107 5.98 7.10 12.80
CA GLU A 107 6.98 6.88 13.85
C GLU A 107 7.71 8.19 14.14
N ILE A 108 7.29 8.87 15.19
CA ILE A 108 8.06 9.95 15.78
C ILE A 108 8.72 9.37 17.03
N GLY A 109 10.01 9.01 16.93
CA GLY A 109 10.83 8.69 18.08
C GLY A 109 10.56 7.33 18.74
N GLY A 110 10.41 6.24 17.99
CA GLY A 110 10.44 4.87 18.50
C GLY A 110 9.14 4.32 19.08
N PHE A 111 8.00 4.81 18.64
CA PHE A 111 6.69 4.26 18.99
C PHE A 111 6.28 3.10 18.06
N PRO A 112 5.47 2.13 18.56
CA PRO A 112 5.24 0.87 17.89
C PRO A 112 4.55 1.01 16.53
N GLU A 113 4.97 0.15 15.60
CA GLU A 113 4.41 -0.01 14.26
C GLU A 113 2.88 -0.08 14.27
N ALA A 114 2.25 0.72 13.43
CA ALA A 114 0.82 0.62 13.18
C ALA A 114 0.52 -0.64 12.35
N LYS A 115 0.08 -1.68 13.01
CA LYS A 115 -0.25 -2.97 12.36
C LYS A 115 -1.52 -2.94 11.51
N ASP A 116 -2.30 -1.85 11.52
CA ASP A 116 -3.67 -1.83 11.01
C ASP A 116 -3.92 -0.96 9.77
N ALA A 117 -2.87 -0.43 9.15
CA ALA A 117 -2.99 0.41 7.94
C ALA A 117 -3.35 -0.39 6.66
N ALA A 118 -3.07 -1.69 6.66
CA ALA A 118 -3.40 -2.58 5.56
C ALA A 118 -4.79 -3.20 5.76
N PRO A 119 -5.54 -3.47 4.67
CA PRO A 119 -6.74 -4.30 4.74
C PRO A 119 -6.44 -5.64 5.40
N ARG A 120 -7.39 -6.16 6.17
CA ARG A 120 -7.21 -7.40 6.94
C ARG A 120 -6.67 -8.56 6.10
N GLY A 121 -5.51 -9.09 6.50
CA GLY A 121 -4.82 -10.20 5.82
C GLY A 121 -4.21 -9.79 4.48
N CYS A 122 -3.81 -8.55 4.36
CA CYS A 122 -3.03 -8.02 3.26
C CYS A 122 -1.77 -7.34 3.81
N ASP A 123 -0.76 -7.25 2.97
CA ASP A 123 0.49 -6.58 3.26
C ASP A 123 0.66 -5.37 2.34
N THR A 124 1.32 -4.33 2.82
CA THR A 124 1.71 -3.19 1.98
C THR A 124 2.88 -3.64 1.10
N ALA A 125 2.60 -3.82 -0.20
CA ALA A 125 3.60 -4.28 -1.17
C ALA A 125 4.41 -3.12 -1.73
N TYR A 126 3.73 -2.03 -2.13
CA TYR A 126 4.32 -0.79 -2.64
C TYR A 126 3.53 0.39 -2.09
N VAL A 127 4.03 1.62 -2.34
CA VAL A 127 3.29 2.85 -2.01
C VAL A 127 1.88 2.76 -2.61
N ASN A 128 0.87 2.87 -1.76
CA ASN A 128 -0.56 2.78 -2.11
C ASN A 128 -1.00 1.46 -2.77
N THR A 129 -0.23 0.39 -2.62
CA THR A 129 -0.57 -0.93 -3.15
C THR A 129 -0.54 -1.96 -2.04
N TRP A 130 -1.66 -2.65 -1.86
CA TRP A 130 -1.84 -3.71 -0.87
C TRP A 130 -2.11 -5.03 -1.55
N ALA A 131 -1.37 -6.06 -1.16
CA ALA A 131 -1.43 -7.41 -1.68
C ALA A 131 -1.99 -8.36 -0.62
N CYS A 132 -2.95 -9.20 -1.00
CA CYS A 132 -3.63 -10.11 -0.09
C CYS A 132 -3.33 -11.58 -0.39
N GLY A 133 -2.30 -11.84 -1.20
CA GLY A 133 -1.91 -13.19 -1.59
C GLY A 133 -2.84 -13.86 -2.59
N PRO A 134 -2.74 -15.19 -2.71
CA PRO A 134 -3.45 -15.93 -3.75
C PRO A 134 -4.96 -15.91 -3.58
N LEU A 135 -5.67 -15.79 -4.71
CA LEU A 135 -7.12 -15.84 -4.75
C LEU A 135 -7.59 -16.99 -5.66
N ARG A 136 -8.11 -18.06 -5.06
CA ARG A 136 -8.58 -19.26 -5.77
C ARG A 136 -9.80 -18.97 -6.64
N PRO A 137 -10.06 -19.77 -7.70
CA PRO A 137 -11.26 -19.66 -8.52
C PRO A 137 -12.56 -19.57 -7.71
N GLY A 138 -13.43 -18.64 -8.09
CA GLY A 138 -14.72 -18.38 -7.45
C GLY A 138 -14.65 -17.74 -6.06
N ARG A 139 -13.47 -17.54 -5.48
CA ARG A 139 -13.32 -16.90 -4.15
C ARG A 139 -13.28 -15.38 -4.27
N GLU A 140 -13.67 -14.75 -3.19
CA GLU A 140 -13.68 -13.29 -3.04
C GLU A 140 -12.65 -12.83 -2.02
N LYS A 141 -12.12 -11.64 -2.24
CA LYS A 141 -11.30 -10.90 -1.29
C LYS A 141 -11.83 -9.47 -1.17
N THR A 142 -12.04 -9.04 0.05
CA THR A 142 -12.43 -7.67 0.36
C THR A 142 -11.24 -6.89 0.90
N PHE A 143 -10.99 -5.77 0.27
CA PHE A 143 -10.06 -4.74 0.71
C PHE A 143 -10.88 -3.63 1.38
N GLU A 144 -10.66 -3.41 2.65
CA GLU A 144 -11.34 -2.37 3.43
C GLU A 144 -10.30 -1.49 4.13
N TRP A 145 -10.39 -0.19 3.90
CA TRP A 145 -9.61 0.83 4.60
C TRP A 145 -10.55 1.72 5.39
N SER A 146 -10.17 2.02 6.62
CA SER A 146 -10.71 3.16 7.36
C SER A 146 -9.83 4.37 7.05
N VAL A 147 -10.43 5.47 6.63
CA VAL A 147 -9.71 6.69 6.26
C VAL A 147 -10.41 7.90 6.86
N THR A 148 -9.63 8.86 7.32
CA THR A 148 -10.12 10.13 7.87
C THR A 148 -9.86 11.26 6.87
N ALA A 149 -10.90 12.03 6.56
CA ALA A 149 -10.80 13.22 5.72
C ALA A 149 -10.00 14.31 6.44
N VAL A 150 -8.87 14.75 5.85
CA VAL A 150 -7.96 15.75 6.46
C VAL A 150 -7.86 17.06 5.67
N LYS A 151 -8.56 17.13 4.53
CA LYS A 151 -8.60 18.33 3.69
C LYS A 151 -10.00 18.51 3.11
N ALA A 152 -10.61 19.66 3.32
CA ALA A 152 -11.92 20.00 2.76
C ALA A 152 -11.82 20.29 1.26
N GLY A 153 -12.95 20.15 0.56
CA GLY A 153 -13.09 20.40 -0.87
C GLY A 153 -13.43 19.18 -1.71
N PRO A 154 -13.44 19.30 -3.05
CA PRO A 154 -13.69 18.19 -3.95
C PRO A 154 -12.54 17.18 -3.90
N TYR A 155 -12.86 15.89 -4.04
CA TYR A 155 -11.85 14.84 -4.13
C TYR A 155 -12.11 13.87 -5.28
N LYS A 156 -11.05 13.21 -5.71
CA LYS A 156 -11.11 12.08 -6.63
C LYS A 156 -10.04 11.05 -6.23
N ILE A 157 -10.47 9.82 -6.01
CA ILE A 157 -9.61 8.68 -5.69
C ILE A 157 -9.72 7.66 -6.81
N GLY A 158 -8.60 7.31 -7.43
CA GLY A 158 -8.52 6.24 -8.41
C GLY A 158 -8.15 4.91 -7.76
N TRP A 159 -8.63 3.80 -8.32
CA TRP A 159 -8.19 2.48 -7.91
C TRP A 159 -8.02 1.55 -9.09
N ARG A 160 -7.19 0.52 -8.92
CA ARG A 160 -7.01 -0.57 -9.88
C ARG A 160 -6.73 -1.87 -9.15
N VAL A 161 -7.16 -2.98 -9.74
CA VAL A 161 -6.85 -4.34 -9.27
C VAL A 161 -5.72 -4.93 -10.12
N ALA A 162 -4.81 -5.65 -9.47
CA ALA A 162 -3.76 -6.41 -10.11
C ALA A 162 -3.86 -7.89 -9.70
N ALA A 163 -3.35 -8.77 -10.54
CA ALA A 163 -3.29 -10.22 -10.29
C ALA A 163 -1.93 -10.67 -9.75
N GLY A 164 -0.96 -9.77 -9.78
CA GLY A 164 0.41 -9.95 -9.30
C GLY A 164 1.05 -8.60 -9.06
N LEU A 165 2.31 -8.58 -8.66
CA LEU A 165 3.06 -7.36 -8.32
C LEU A 165 4.14 -7.01 -9.35
N ASP A 166 4.63 -8.01 -10.10
CA ASP A 166 5.66 -7.86 -11.11
C ASP A 166 5.11 -7.46 -12.50
N GLY A 167 3.78 -7.63 -12.70
CA GLY A 167 3.10 -7.26 -13.93
C GLY A 167 3.02 -8.38 -14.97
N ASN A 168 3.57 -9.56 -14.70
CA ASN A 168 3.45 -10.75 -15.53
C ASN A 168 2.02 -11.32 -15.45
N ALA A 169 1.45 -11.38 -14.25
CA ALA A 169 0.05 -11.73 -14.04
C ALA A 169 -0.84 -10.48 -14.14
N ARG A 170 -1.66 -10.40 -15.19
CA ARG A 170 -2.52 -9.26 -15.44
C ARG A 170 -3.95 -9.55 -15.02
N ALA A 171 -4.52 -8.72 -14.14
CA ALA A 171 -5.95 -8.77 -13.88
C ALA A 171 -6.72 -8.16 -15.06
N VAL A 172 -7.72 -8.89 -15.56
CA VAL A 172 -8.65 -8.44 -16.60
C VAL A 172 -10.09 -8.59 -16.11
N LEU A 173 -10.99 -7.70 -16.56
CA LEU A 173 -12.41 -7.85 -16.27
C LEU A 173 -12.94 -9.14 -16.91
N ALA A 174 -13.78 -9.86 -16.18
CA ALA A 174 -14.44 -11.05 -16.71
C ALA A 174 -15.17 -10.73 -18.03
N GLY A 175 -14.90 -11.53 -19.07
CA GLY A 175 -15.47 -11.33 -20.40
C GLY A 175 -14.80 -10.26 -21.26
N GLY A 176 -13.62 -9.76 -20.89
CA GLY A 176 -12.88 -8.77 -21.66
C GLY A 176 -11.38 -8.76 -21.35
N ASP A 177 -10.69 -7.80 -21.93
CA ASP A 177 -9.24 -7.59 -21.82
C ASP A 177 -8.88 -6.34 -20.98
N ARG A 178 -9.90 -5.59 -20.53
CA ARG A 178 -9.68 -4.33 -19.79
C ARG A 178 -9.26 -4.59 -18.36
N ALA A 179 -8.28 -3.82 -17.91
CA ALA A 179 -7.87 -3.83 -16.51
C ALA A 179 -9.03 -3.36 -15.60
N PRO A 180 -9.31 -4.08 -14.48
CA PRO A 180 -10.32 -3.68 -13.51
C PRO A 180 -9.85 -2.44 -12.74
N ARG A 181 -10.50 -1.30 -12.99
CA ARG A 181 -10.17 -0.01 -12.40
C ARG A 181 -11.42 0.87 -12.30
N GLY A 182 -11.38 1.83 -11.41
CA GLY A 182 -12.43 2.81 -11.23
C GLY A 182 -11.98 4.02 -10.44
N SER A 183 -12.93 4.89 -10.11
CA SER A 183 -12.67 6.04 -9.26
C SER A 183 -13.87 6.38 -8.40
N PHE A 184 -13.61 6.98 -7.24
CA PHE A 184 -14.59 7.62 -6.38
C PHE A 184 -14.39 9.12 -6.47
N SER A 185 -15.47 9.89 -6.46
CA SER A 185 -15.45 11.34 -6.44
C SER A 185 -16.50 11.85 -5.47
N GLY A 186 -16.25 12.99 -4.86
CA GLY A 186 -17.18 13.58 -3.92
C GLY A 186 -16.68 14.91 -3.37
N THR A 187 -17.30 15.35 -2.28
CA THR A 187 -16.97 16.60 -1.60
C THR A 187 -16.82 16.35 -0.10
N ILE A 188 -15.83 16.98 0.50
CA ILE A 188 -15.63 17.04 1.94
C ILE A 188 -15.99 18.44 2.41
N SER A 189 -17.02 18.56 3.25
CA SER A 189 -17.36 19.84 3.88
C SER A 189 -16.29 20.22 4.91
N ASP A 190 -16.07 21.51 5.07
CA ASP A 190 -15.19 22.09 6.07
C ASP A 190 -15.83 22.14 7.49
N GLU A 191 -17.12 21.83 7.59
CA GLU A 191 -17.82 21.69 8.85
C GLU A 191 -17.39 20.35 9.50
N PRO A 192 -16.74 20.39 10.68
CA PRO A 192 -16.47 19.17 11.43
C PRO A 192 -17.80 18.53 11.86
N PRO A 193 -17.80 17.23 12.17
CA PRO A 193 -18.99 16.59 12.72
C PRO A 193 -19.36 17.25 14.07
N ASP A 194 -20.65 17.49 14.27
CA ASP A 194 -21.16 17.90 15.57
C ASP A 194 -20.90 16.76 16.56
N VAL A 195 -20.06 16.99 17.53
CA VAL A 195 -19.73 16.02 18.55
C VAL A 195 -20.01 16.57 19.94
N ARG A 196 -20.52 15.73 20.83
CA ARG A 196 -20.70 16.06 22.25
C ARG A 196 -20.17 14.95 23.12
N VAL A 197 -19.83 15.28 24.33
CA VAL A 197 -19.53 14.28 25.36
C VAL A 197 -20.87 13.72 25.86
N ALA A 198 -21.00 12.41 25.88
CA ALA A 198 -22.18 11.73 26.45
C ALA A 198 -22.28 11.97 27.96
N ASP A 199 -23.43 11.60 28.54
CA ASP A 199 -23.72 11.81 29.98
C ASP A 199 -22.76 11.08 30.92
N ASP A 200 -22.00 10.09 30.39
CA ASP A 200 -20.95 9.37 31.11
C ASP A 200 -19.66 10.22 31.32
N GLY A 201 -19.58 11.39 30.69
CA GLY A 201 -18.45 12.31 30.76
C GLY A 201 -17.17 11.82 30.07
N LYS A 202 -17.23 10.72 29.29
CA LYS A 202 -16.06 10.07 28.66
C LYS A 202 -16.27 9.74 27.19
N THR A 203 -17.47 9.36 26.79
CA THR A 203 -17.78 8.93 25.42
C THR A 203 -18.10 10.14 24.55
N ILE A 204 -17.44 10.25 23.40
CA ILE A 204 -17.79 11.25 22.38
C ILE A 204 -18.85 10.62 21.47
N VAL A 205 -19.99 11.30 21.31
CA VAL A 205 -21.08 10.92 20.43
C VAL A 205 -21.30 11.98 19.35
N GLU A 206 -21.65 11.55 18.14
CA GLU A 206 -22.07 12.45 17.06
C GLU A 206 -23.54 12.84 17.27
N GLY A 207 -23.86 14.09 16.97
CA GLY A 207 -25.23 14.65 16.96
C GLY A 207 -25.39 15.89 17.81
N THR A 208 -26.36 16.69 17.40
CA THR A 208 -26.82 17.87 18.17
C THR A 208 -27.59 17.41 19.41
N PRO A 209 -27.55 18.12 20.54
CA PRO A 209 -28.30 17.79 21.73
C PRO A 209 -29.82 17.88 21.53
#